data_75e0c08253b8bbf5102eef15e103f1e6
#
_entry.id   75e0c08253b8bbf5102eef15e103f1e6
#
_cell.length_a   1.000
_cell.length_b   1.000
_cell.length_c   1.000
_cell.angle_alpha   90.00
_cell.angle_beta   90.00
_cell.angle_gamma   90.00
#
_symmetry.space_group_name_H-M   'P 1'
#
loop_
_entity.id
_entity.type
_entity.pdbx_description
1 polymer ?
#
loop_
_entity_poly.entity_id
_entity_poly.type
_entity_poly.pdbx_seq_one_letter_code
_entity_poly.pdbx_strand_id
1 'polypeptide(L)'
;MKVVKFGGSSLASAGQLEKVLNIVKSDPERRFVVVSAPGKRNAEDTKVTDALIKYYRDYVAGNDISKSQSWIIDRYAAMVSELGLKPAILEKISKSIRALATLPIEENEFLYDTFLAAGENNNAKLIAAYFNQNGIDARYVHPREAGIVVTSEPGHARIIPSSYDKIEELTNANEVLVIPGFFGVTKENQICTFSRGGSDITGSIIAAGVKADLYENFTDVDGIFAAHPGIIHLPHSIPELTYREMRELAYAGFSVLHDEALLPAYRGKIPLVIKNTNNPDHPGTRIVLKHSSDEFPVVGIAGDSGFVSINMSKYLMNREIGFGRKVLQILEDLNIGWEHMPTGIDDLSIILRSRELTPIKEEEILRQLVQKAEVDHAEIEHDLSIIMIVGEKMKSHIGVTATATRALSENKINIQMMSQGSSEVSIMFVVNKDQEKAAIKALYNAFFGESKEV
;
A
#
# COMPACT_ATOMS: atom_id res chain seq x y z
N MET A 1 11.51 2.80 -22.44
CA MET A 1 12.28 2.73 -21.18
C MET A 1 11.34 2.39 -20.03
N LYS A 2 11.68 1.37 -19.24
CA LYS A 2 10.81 0.85 -18.17
C LYS A 2 11.46 0.96 -16.80
N VAL A 3 10.61 1.20 -15.81
CA VAL A 3 10.96 1.05 -14.39
C VAL A 3 10.33 -0.22 -13.89
N VAL A 4 11.09 -1.07 -13.21
CA VAL A 4 10.59 -2.30 -12.61
C VAL A 4 10.82 -2.27 -11.10
N LYS A 5 9.81 -2.68 -10.33
CA LYS A 5 9.96 -2.84 -8.88
C LYS A 5 9.69 -4.29 -8.52
N PHE A 6 10.51 -4.83 -7.63
CA PHE A 6 10.32 -6.16 -7.07
C PHE A 6 9.98 -6.10 -5.58
N GLY A 7 8.88 -6.74 -5.20
CA GLY A 7 8.44 -6.84 -3.81
C GLY A 7 9.29 -7.81 -2.98
N GLY A 8 9.14 -7.78 -1.67
CA GLY A 8 9.94 -8.58 -0.75
C GLY A 8 9.84 -10.10 -0.99
N SER A 9 8.66 -10.63 -1.33
CA SER A 9 8.44 -12.03 -1.68
C SER A 9 9.24 -12.45 -2.92
N SER A 10 9.35 -11.54 -3.91
CA SER A 10 10.14 -11.71 -5.11
C SER A 10 11.66 -11.70 -4.88
N LEU A 11 12.10 -11.27 -3.70
CA LEU A 11 13.50 -11.09 -3.32
C LEU A 11 13.89 -11.94 -2.10
N ALA A 12 13.05 -12.91 -1.75
CA ALA A 12 13.17 -13.64 -0.48
C ALA A 12 14.29 -14.69 -0.45
N SER A 13 14.76 -15.17 -1.61
CA SER A 13 15.77 -16.24 -1.71
C SER A 13 16.58 -16.14 -2.98
N ALA A 14 17.67 -16.90 -3.08
CA ALA A 14 18.49 -17.00 -4.30
C ALA A 14 17.66 -17.44 -5.51
N GLY A 15 16.77 -18.44 -5.37
CA GLY A 15 15.90 -18.87 -6.45
C GLY A 15 14.91 -17.82 -6.94
N GLN A 16 14.47 -16.93 -6.06
CA GLN A 16 13.64 -15.78 -6.45
C GLN A 16 14.50 -14.73 -7.19
N LEU A 17 15.73 -14.46 -6.73
CA LEU A 17 16.65 -13.54 -7.41
C LEU A 17 17.05 -14.03 -8.81
N GLU A 18 17.11 -15.34 -9.04
CA GLU A 18 17.32 -15.92 -10.37
C GLU A 18 16.17 -15.58 -11.33
N LYS A 19 14.91 -15.66 -10.85
CA LYS A 19 13.75 -15.23 -11.63
C LYS A 19 13.79 -13.72 -11.93
N VAL A 20 14.14 -12.90 -10.93
CA VAL A 20 14.32 -11.46 -11.11
C VAL A 20 15.39 -11.13 -12.16
N LEU A 21 16.54 -11.83 -12.12
CA LEU A 21 17.59 -11.70 -13.12
C LEU A 21 17.07 -12.01 -14.54
N ASN A 22 16.33 -13.11 -14.68
CA ASN A 22 15.77 -13.53 -15.97
C ASN A 22 14.73 -12.53 -16.49
N ILE A 23 13.90 -12.00 -15.62
CA ILE A 23 12.92 -10.94 -15.95
C ILE A 23 13.67 -9.69 -16.45
N VAL A 24 14.69 -9.22 -15.76
CA VAL A 24 15.45 -8.03 -16.19
C VAL A 24 16.19 -8.30 -17.50
N LYS A 25 16.78 -9.48 -17.68
CA LYS A 25 17.47 -9.87 -18.94
C LYS A 25 16.54 -9.98 -20.14
N SER A 26 15.29 -10.38 -19.94
CA SER A 26 14.35 -10.61 -21.04
C SER A 26 13.90 -9.32 -21.76
N ASP A 27 14.16 -8.15 -21.17
CA ASP A 27 13.76 -6.88 -21.76
C ASP A 27 14.78 -5.77 -21.44
N PRO A 28 15.56 -5.33 -22.45
CA PRO A 28 16.59 -4.31 -22.27
C PRO A 28 16.06 -2.92 -21.92
N GLU A 29 14.75 -2.68 -22.02
CA GLU A 29 14.13 -1.43 -21.58
C GLU A 29 14.00 -1.33 -20.06
N ARG A 30 14.15 -2.44 -19.31
CA ARG A 30 14.11 -2.51 -17.84
C ARG A 30 15.39 -1.99 -17.20
N ARG A 31 15.62 -0.70 -17.31
CA ARG A 31 16.87 -0.04 -16.90
C ARG A 31 16.88 0.43 -15.45
N PHE A 32 15.72 0.65 -14.85
CA PHE A 32 15.57 1.12 -13.47
C PHE A 32 14.91 0.04 -12.64
N VAL A 33 15.67 -0.53 -11.71
CA VAL A 33 15.24 -1.66 -10.89
C VAL A 33 15.13 -1.20 -9.43
N VAL A 34 13.92 -1.08 -8.93
CA VAL A 34 13.63 -0.73 -7.54
C VAL A 34 13.38 -2.00 -6.74
N VAL A 35 14.04 -2.13 -5.59
CA VAL A 35 14.01 -3.37 -4.80
C VAL A 35 13.61 -3.13 -3.35
N SER A 36 12.79 -4.05 -2.82
CA SER A 36 12.45 -4.13 -1.40
C SER A 36 13.52 -4.90 -0.61
N ALA A 37 13.42 -4.87 0.71
CA ALA A 37 14.15 -5.80 1.57
C ALA A 37 13.71 -7.27 1.30
N PRO A 38 14.55 -8.29 1.60
CA PRO A 38 14.16 -9.69 1.45
C PRO A 38 12.97 -10.04 2.33
N GLY A 39 11.91 -10.57 1.71
CA GLY A 39 10.69 -11.00 2.37
C GLY A 39 10.81 -12.38 3.02
N LYS A 40 9.65 -12.98 3.32
CA LYS A 40 9.56 -14.36 3.85
C LYS A 40 9.79 -15.37 2.74
N ARG A 41 10.53 -16.44 3.03
CA ARG A 41 10.72 -17.61 2.15
C ARG A 41 9.53 -18.59 2.21
N ASN A 42 8.87 -18.61 3.39
CA ASN A 42 7.68 -19.41 3.69
C ASN A 42 6.86 -18.75 4.80
N ALA A 43 5.71 -19.33 5.17
CA ALA A 43 4.78 -18.75 6.15
C ALA A 43 5.39 -18.55 7.55
N GLU A 44 6.32 -19.42 7.94
CA GLU A 44 6.96 -19.41 9.28
C GLU A 44 8.20 -18.50 9.35
N ASP A 45 8.69 -18.03 8.19
CA ASP A 45 9.90 -17.20 8.12
C ASP A 45 9.66 -15.76 8.59
N THR A 46 10.72 -15.06 8.93
CA THR A 46 10.70 -13.67 9.33
C THR A 46 11.19 -12.79 8.18
N LYS A 47 10.55 -11.63 7.96
CA LYS A 47 11.04 -10.63 7.01
C LYS A 47 12.29 -9.95 7.57
N VAL A 48 13.21 -9.55 6.69
CA VAL A 48 14.38 -8.75 7.10
C VAL A 48 13.96 -7.45 7.79
N THR A 49 12.89 -6.81 7.32
CA THR A 49 12.33 -5.60 7.95
C THR A 49 11.88 -5.86 9.39
N ASP A 50 11.19 -6.99 9.65
CA ASP A 50 10.74 -7.34 11.01
C ASP A 50 11.94 -7.61 11.94
N ALA A 51 12.99 -8.24 11.41
CA ALA A 51 14.25 -8.46 12.15
C ALA A 51 14.98 -7.14 12.45
N LEU A 52 14.96 -6.18 11.52
CA LEU A 52 15.53 -4.84 11.74
C LEU A 52 14.73 -4.04 12.78
N ILE A 53 13.40 -4.16 12.80
CA ILE A 53 12.55 -3.58 13.86
C ILE A 53 12.93 -4.15 15.23
N LYS A 54 13.12 -5.48 15.31
CA LYS A 54 13.56 -6.13 16.54
C LYS A 54 14.95 -5.65 16.94
N TYR A 55 15.89 -5.58 16.00
CA TYR A 55 17.25 -5.08 16.23
C TYR A 55 17.23 -3.65 16.78
N TYR A 56 16.45 -2.75 16.17
CA TYR A 56 16.27 -1.39 16.67
C TYR A 56 15.75 -1.37 18.12
N ARG A 57 14.68 -2.12 18.40
CA ARG A 57 14.08 -2.19 19.74
C ARG A 57 15.08 -2.69 20.80
N ASP A 58 15.82 -3.76 20.47
CA ASP A 58 16.84 -4.29 21.36
C ASP A 58 17.95 -3.25 21.60
N TYR A 59 18.37 -2.54 20.55
CA TYR A 59 19.43 -1.53 20.62
C TYR A 59 19.03 -0.35 21.50
N VAL A 60 17.87 0.24 21.28
CA VAL A 60 17.37 1.40 22.06
C VAL A 60 17.11 1.03 23.52
N ALA A 61 16.67 -0.19 23.79
CA ALA A 61 16.42 -0.69 25.14
C ALA A 61 17.71 -1.11 25.88
N GLY A 62 18.89 -1.09 25.26
CA GLY A 62 20.14 -1.56 25.80
C GLY A 62 20.22 -3.09 26.01
N ASN A 63 19.37 -3.84 25.31
CA ASN A 63 19.35 -5.31 25.33
C ASN A 63 20.47 -5.91 24.49
N ASP A 64 20.68 -7.23 24.61
CA ASP A 64 21.59 -7.97 23.73
C ASP A 64 21.10 -7.98 22.29
N ILE A 65 21.84 -7.30 21.42
CA ILE A 65 21.59 -7.17 19.98
C ILE A 65 22.18 -8.30 19.14
N SER A 66 23.02 -9.16 19.73
CA SER A 66 23.84 -10.14 18.98
C SER A 66 22.97 -11.11 18.15
N LYS A 67 21.83 -11.54 18.68
CA LYS A 67 20.91 -12.48 18.02
C LYS A 67 20.21 -11.85 16.81
N SER A 68 19.66 -10.67 16.96
CA SER A 68 18.96 -9.96 15.86
C SER A 68 19.95 -9.54 14.77
N GLN A 69 21.13 -9.05 15.15
CA GLN A 69 22.19 -8.67 14.23
C GLN A 69 22.73 -9.88 13.44
N SER A 70 23.07 -10.98 14.13
CA SER A 70 23.56 -12.20 13.48
C SER A 70 22.53 -12.78 12.54
N TRP A 71 21.26 -12.86 12.93
CA TRP A 71 20.19 -13.38 12.09
C TRP A 71 20.10 -12.63 10.75
N ILE A 72 20.19 -11.29 10.78
CA ILE A 72 20.14 -10.48 9.55
C ILE A 72 21.37 -10.75 8.68
N ILE A 73 22.58 -10.81 9.28
CA ILE A 73 23.82 -11.08 8.55
C ILE A 73 23.78 -12.49 7.95
N ASP A 74 23.35 -13.50 8.70
CA ASP A 74 23.24 -14.90 8.26
C ASP A 74 22.24 -15.04 7.10
N ARG A 75 21.16 -14.25 7.10
CA ARG A 75 20.19 -14.20 5.99
C ARG A 75 20.86 -13.76 4.69
N TYR A 76 21.67 -12.71 4.71
CA TYR A 76 22.44 -12.27 3.56
C TYR A 76 23.58 -13.21 3.21
N ALA A 77 24.23 -13.82 4.21
CA ALA A 77 25.29 -14.81 4.00
C ALA A 77 24.79 -16.04 3.21
N ALA A 78 23.60 -16.54 3.57
CA ALA A 78 22.96 -17.63 2.85
C ALA A 78 22.72 -17.25 1.39
N MET A 79 22.12 -16.08 1.13
CA MET A 79 21.89 -15.59 -0.24
C MET A 79 23.19 -15.41 -1.02
N VAL A 80 24.24 -14.84 -0.42
CA VAL A 80 25.56 -14.67 -1.05
C VAL A 80 26.18 -16.02 -1.42
N SER A 81 26.10 -17.01 -0.51
CA SER A 81 26.60 -18.36 -0.73
C SER A 81 25.84 -19.10 -1.83
N GLU A 82 24.49 -19.09 -1.77
CA GLU A 82 23.65 -19.78 -2.75
C GLU A 82 23.77 -19.18 -4.16
N LEU A 83 23.98 -17.86 -4.27
CA LEU A 83 24.20 -17.15 -5.54
C LEU A 83 25.65 -17.22 -6.03
N GLY A 84 26.56 -17.80 -5.26
CA GLY A 84 27.98 -17.87 -5.59
C GLY A 84 28.66 -16.50 -5.70
N LEU A 85 28.20 -15.51 -4.93
CA LEU A 85 28.76 -14.15 -4.97
C LEU A 85 30.09 -14.07 -4.24
N LYS A 86 30.94 -13.10 -4.62
CA LYS A 86 32.22 -12.85 -3.96
C LYS A 86 31.99 -12.45 -2.49
N PRO A 87 32.79 -12.98 -1.53
CA PRO A 87 32.66 -12.65 -0.10
C PRO A 87 32.69 -11.15 0.23
N ALA A 88 33.37 -10.35 -0.57
CA ALA A 88 33.48 -8.91 -0.38
C ALA A 88 32.12 -8.17 -0.31
N ILE A 89 31.06 -8.72 -0.96
CA ILE A 89 29.72 -8.12 -0.85
C ILE A 89 29.12 -8.38 0.56
N LEU A 90 29.32 -9.60 1.10
CA LEU A 90 28.87 -9.92 2.46
C LEU A 90 29.60 -9.06 3.52
N GLU A 91 30.89 -8.83 3.34
CA GLU A 91 31.68 -7.97 4.23
C GLU A 91 31.10 -6.53 4.27
N LYS A 92 30.77 -5.97 3.10
CA LYS A 92 30.15 -4.66 3.00
C LYS A 92 28.79 -4.60 3.68
N ILE A 93 27.94 -5.63 3.47
CA ILE A 93 26.63 -5.74 4.09
C ILE A 93 26.76 -5.89 5.61
N SER A 94 27.63 -6.80 6.07
CA SER A 94 27.86 -7.04 7.50
C SER A 94 28.37 -5.79 8.21
N LYS A 95 29.30 -5.05 7.59
CA LYS A 95 29.78 -3.77 8.12
C LYS A 95 28.66 -2.74 8.23
N SER A 96 27.80 -2.65 7.20
CA SER A 96 26.64 -1.75 7.19
C SER A 96 25.65 -2.08 8.32
N ILE A 97 25.32 -3.37 8.53
CA ILE A 97 24.40 -3.80 9.60
C ILE A 97 24.99 -3.55 10.98
N ARG A 98 26.30 -3.84 11.19
CA ARG A 98 26.96 -3.60 12.47
C ARG A 98 27.07 -2.11 12.80
N ALA A 99 27.26 -1.26 11.81
CA ALA A 99 27.34 0.19 11.99
C ALA A 99 26.05 0.81 12.54
N LEU A 100 24.89 0.17 12.38
CA LEU A 100 23.62 0.67 12.95
C LEU A 100 23.70 0.81 14.48
N ALA A 101 24.38 -0.11 15.17
CA ALA A 101 24.56 -0.07 16.63
C ALA A 101 25.65 0.92 17.11
N THR A 102 26.19 1.73 16.22
CA THR A 102 27.12 2.82 16.58
C THR A 102 26.48 4.21 16.44
N LEU A 103 25.24 4.27 16.00
CA LEU A 103 24.51 5.52 15.82
C LEU A 103 24.04 6.06 17.17
N PRO A 104 24.04 7.40 17.39
CA PRO A 104 23.51 7.98 18.61
C PRO A 104 22.02 7.69 18.76
N ILE A 105 21.59 7.39 20.00
CA ILE A 105 20.18 7.15 20.33
C ILE A 105 19.50 8.48 20.69
N GLU A 106 20.19 9.30 21.49
CA GLU A 106 19.66 10.57 21.97
C GLU A 106 19.50 11.58 20.83
N GLU A 107 18.37 12.32 20.82
CA GLU A 107 18.04 13.35 19.84
C GLU A 107 18.05 12.91 18.36
N ASN A 108 17.96 11.60 18.11
CA ASN A 108 17.97 11.06 16.74
C ASN A 108 16.58 10.53 16.31
N GLU A 109 15.71 11.43 15.91
CA GLU A 109 14.35 11.09 15.43
C GLU A 109 14.34 10.20 14.17
N PHE A 110 15.44 10.20 13.37
CA PHE A 110 15.57 9.37 12.15
C PHE A 110 16.23 8.01 12.42
N LEU A 111 16.54 7.68 13.66
CA LEU A 111 17.24 6.43 14.00
C LEU A 111 16.43 5.20 13.57
N TYR A 112 15.14 5.19 13.85
CA TYR A 112 14.24 4.11 13.46
C TYR A 112 14.22 3.91 11.94
N ASP A 113 14.07 4.98 11.20
CA ASP A 113 14.06 4.97 9.73
C ASP A 113 15.39 4.45 9.16
N THR A 114 16.51 4.84 9.79
CA THR A 114 17.85 4.38 9.38
C THR A 114 18.00 2.87 9.54
N PHE A 115 17.49 2.30 10.64
CA PHE A 115 17.48 0.85 10.83
C PHE A 115 16.63 0.15 9.77
N LEU A 116 15.41 0.63 9.53
CA LEU A 116 14.51 0.00 8.58
C LEU A 116 15.06 0.05 7.15
N ALA A 117 15.54 1.19 6.71
CA ALA A 117 16.10 1.41 5.37
C ALA A 117 17.31 0.51 5.06
N ALA A 118 17.99 -0.02 6.08
CA ALA A 118 19.14 -0.89 5.88
C ALA A 118 18.80 -2.19 5.14
N GLY A 119 17.53 -2.66 5.21
CA GLY A 119 17.07 -3.83 4.49
C GLY A 119 17.15 -3.65 2.98
N GLU A 120 16.44 -2.67 2.47
CA GLU A 120 16.40 -2.31 1.04
C GLU A 120 17.78 -1.89 0.54
N ASN A 121 18.48 -1.09 1.33
CA ASN A 121 19.80 -0.56 0.98
C ASN A 121 20.84 -1.67 0.77
N ASN A 122 20.88 -2.66 1.64
CA ASN A 122 21.81 -3.78 1.50
C ASN A 122 21.37 -4.77 0.42
N ASN A 123 20.06 -4.98 0.26
CA ASN A 123 19.55 -5.83 -0.80
C ASN A 123 19.83 -5.27 -2.20
N ALA A 124 19.71 -3.95 -2.40
CA ALA A 124 20.07 -3.31 -3.65
C ALA A 124 21.56 -3.51 -4.02
N LYS A 125 22.46 -3.44 -3.04
CA LYS A 125 23.89 -3.70 -3.24
C LYS A 125 24.14 -5.15 -3.64
N LEU A 126 23.47 -6.10 -3.00
CA LEU A 126 23.56 -7.54 -3.31
C LEU A 126 23.07 -7.81 -4.74
N ILE A 127 21.91 -7.26 -5.11
CA ILE A 127 21.30 -7.47 -6.43
C ILE A 127 22.15 -6.87 -7.53
N ALA A 128 22.69 -5.66 -7.35
CA ALA A 128 23.61 -5.06 -8.32
C ALA A 128 24.87 -5.93 -8.54
N ALA A 129 25.43 -6.48 -7.45
CA ALA A 129 26.56 -7.41 -7.55
C ALA A 129 26.18 -8.71 -8.29
N TYR A 130 24.99 -9.24 -8.03
CA TYR A 130 24.47 -10.44 -8.68
C TYR A 130 24.22 -10.23 -10.18
N PHE A 131 23.67 -9.10 -10.55
CA PHE A 131 23.46 -8.73 -11.96
C PHE A 131 24.78 -8.62 -12.71
N ASN A 132 25.77 -7.95 -12.15
CA ASN A 132 27.11 -7.84 -12.76
C ASN A 132 27.78 -9.20 -12.94
N GLN A 133 27.70 -10.08 -11.93
CA GLN A 133 28.25 -11.44 -12.04
C GLN A 133 27.61 -12.23 -13.19
N ASN A 134 26.35 -11.92 -13.52
CA ASN A 134 25.58 -12.60 -14.56
C ASN A 134 25.52 -11.85 -15.88
N GLY A 135 26.39 -10.86 -16.10
CA GLY A 135 26.59 -10.19 -17.39
C GLY A 135 25.57 -9.06 -17.69
N ILE A 136 24.84 -8.57 -16.67
CA ILE A 136 24.11 -7.31 -16.76
C ILE A 136 25.05 -6.23 -16.21
N ASP A 137 25.38 -5.21 -17.02
CA ASP A 137 26.08 -4.02 -16.52
C ASP A 137 25.13 -3.25 -15.59
N ALA A 138 25.35 -3.35 -14.27
CA ALA A 138 24.43 -2.85 -13.27
C ALA A 138 25.16 -2.08 -12.16
N ARG A 139 24.56 -0.99 -11.72
CA ARG A 139 25.08 -0.15 -10.65
C ARG A 139 24.07 0.06 -9.53
N TYR A 140 24.50 -0.14 -8.29
CA TYR A 140 23.76 0.30 -7.12
C TYR A 140 23.76 1.82 -7.05
N VAL A 141 22.59 2.43 -6.85
CA VAL A 141 22.41 3.89 -6.73
C VAL A 141 21.72 4.19 -5.41
N HIS A 142 22.42 4.89 -4.52
CA HIS A 142 21.83 5.33 -3.26
C HIS A 142 20.75 6.40 -3.51
N PRO A 143 19.62 6.47 -2.74
CA PRO A 143 18.56 7.46 -2.94
C PRO A 143 19.04 8.91 -3.02
N ARG A 144 20.07 9.28 -2.27
CA ARG A 144 20.73 10.60 -2.40
C ARG A 144 21.30 10.84 -3.80
N GLU A 145 22.01 9.86 -4.34
CA GLU A 145 22.58 9.91 -5.68
C GLU A 145 21.47 9.92 -6.74
N ALA A 146 20.42 9.11 -6.51
CA ALA A 146 19.23 9.10 -7.36
C ALA A 146 18.42 10.42 -7.31
N GLY A 147 18.73 11.34 -6.39
CA GLY A 147 18.00 12.59 -6.24
C GLY A 147 16.66 12.45 -5.50
N ILE A 148 16.43 11.36 -4.78
CA ILE A 148 15.19 11.14 -3.99
C ILE A 148 15.30 11.95 -2.70
N VAL A 149 15.00 13.25 -2.78
CA VAL A 149 14.96 14.17 -1.64
C VAL A 149 13.53 14.25 -1.11
N VAL A 150 13.37 14.09 0.20
CA VAL A 150 12.07 13.99 0.87
C VAL A 150 11.92 14.98 2.02
N THR A 151 10.69 15.11 2.53
CA THR A 151 10.38 15.88 3.74
C THR A 151 10.98 15.23 4.98
N SER A 152 11.14 16.00 6.07
CA SER A 152 11.67 15.56 7.36
C SER A 152 10.55 15.06 8.28
N GLU A 153 9.80 14.04 7.84
CA GLU A 153 8.69 13.43 8.56
C GLU A 153 8.96 11.92 8.71
N PRO A 154 9.64 11.46 9.77
CA PRO A 154 10.02 10.05 9.94
C PRO A 154 8.83 9.09 9.79
N GLY A 155 8.99 8.04 8.97
CA GLY A 155 7.94 7.07 8.66
C GLY A 155 6.84 7.55 7.70
N HIS A 156 6.82 8.84 7.36
CA HIS A 156 5.80 9.49 6.52
C HIS A 156 6.40 10.45 5.49
N ALA A 157 7.60 10.14 5.00
CA ALA A 157 8.31 10.96 4.02
C ALA A 157 7.46 11.22 2.77
N ARG A 158 7.57 12.44 2.24
CA ARG A 158 6.97 12.83 0.96
C ARG A 158 8.04 13.38 0.03
N ILE A 159 7.99 12.99 -1.25
CA ILE A 159 8.95 13.48 -2.24
C ILE A 159 8.85 15.00 -2.40
N ILE A 160 9.98 15.68 -2.43
CA ILE A 160 10.05 17.12 -2.72
C ILE A 160 9.98 17.31 -4.24
N PRO A 161 9.11 18.22 -4.77
CA PRO A 161 8.92 18.39 -6.21
C PRO A 161 10.20 18.61 -7.01
N SER A 162 11.18 19.34 -6.49
CA SER A 162 12.48 19.57 -7.17
C SER A 162 13.34 18.31 -7.31
N SER A 163 12.97 17.20 -6.69
CA SER A 163 13.65 15.91 -6.84
C SER A 163 13.49 15.34 -8.24
N TYR A 164 12.37 15.61 -8.91
CA TYR A 164 12.09 15.04 -10.23
C TYR A 164 13.10 15.48 -11.29
N ASP A 165 13.62 16.71 -11.23
CA ASP A 165 14.64 17.20 -12.15
C ASP A 165 15.95 16.39 -12.02
N LYS A 166 16.35 16.06 -10.78
CA LYS A 166 17.53 15.22 -10.52
C LYS A 166 17.33 13.76 -10.90
N ILE A 167 16.13 13.24 -10.67
CA ILE A 167 15.80 11.88 -11.05
C ILE A 167 15.81 11.72 -12.57
N GLU A 168 15.41 12.74 -13.32
CA GLU A 168 15.50 12.75 -14.79
C GLU A 168 16.94 12.57 -15.30
N GLU A 169 17.94 13.08 -14.59
CA GLU A 169 19.36 12.94 -14.95
C GLU A 169 19.81 11.46 -14.98
N LEU A 170 19.14 10.56 -14.25
CA LEU A 170 19.43 9.12 -14.27
C LEU A 170 19.24 8.49 -15.67
N THR A 171 18.46 9.12 -16.53
CA THR A 171 18.26 8.66 -17.93
C THR A 171 19.55 8.68 -18.75
N ASN A 172 20.56 9.45 -18.34
CA ASN A 172 21.86 9.53 -18.98
C ASN A 172 22.76 8.31 -18.71
N ALA A 173 22.43 7.47 -17.70
CA ALA A 173 23.17 6.27 -17.42
C ALA A 173 22.96 5.23 -18.55
N ASN A 174 23.96 4.43 -18.86
CA ASN A 174 23.85 3.35 -19.85
C ASN A 174 23.58 1.98 -19.16
N GLU A 175 24.04 1.86 -17.93
CA GLU A 175 23.86 0.66 -17.09
C GLU A 175 22.45 0.53 -16.50
N VAL A 176 22.13 -0.65 -16.02
CA VAL A 176 20.93 -0.90 -15.21
C VAL A 176 21.16 -0.32 -13.81
N LEU A 177 20.28 0.58 -13.37
CA LEU A 177 20.35 1.21 -12.07
C LEU A 177 19.52 0.44 -11.04
N VAL A 178 20.17 -0.10 -10.01
CA VAL A 178 19.51 -0.80 -8.90
C VAL A 178 19.36 0.15 -7.73
N ILE A 179 18.13 0.55 -7.43
CA ILE A 179 17.78 1.57 -6.46
C ILE A 179 17.05 0.92 -5.27
N PRO A 180 17.49 1.13 -4.04
CA PRO A 180 16.72 0.66 -2.87
C PRO A 180 15.40 1.44 -2.80
N GLY A 181 14.32 0.70 -2.58
CA GLY A 181 13.01 1.28 -2.32
C GLY A 181 12.83 1.76 -0.89
N PHE A 182 11.62 2.21 -0.54
CA PHE A 182 11.14 2.48 0.81
C PHE A 182 11.63 3.77 1.46
N PHE A 183 12.75 4.37 1.07
CA PHE A 183 13.28 5.57 1.71
C PHE A 183 13.87 6.58 0.73
N GLY A 184 13.93 7.83 1.17
CA GLY A 184 14.69 8.91 0.58
C GLY A 184 15.64 9.53 1.59
N VAL A 185 16.18 10.70 1.25
CA VAL A 185 17.01 11.50 2.15
C VAL A 185 16.43 12.89 2.32
N THR A 186 16.50 13.46 3.49
CA THR A 186 16.13 14.85 3.74
C THR A 186 17.18 15.80 3.14
N LYS A 187 16.92 17.09 3.12
CA LYS A 187 17.90 18.10 2.70
C LYS A 187 19.16 18.09 3.56
N GLU A 188 19.02 17.73 4.82
CA GLU A 188 20.08 17.59 5.82
C GLU A 188 20.77 16.22 5.75
N ASN A 189 20.42 15.39 4.75
CA ASN A 189 20.95 14.06 4.49
C ASN A 189 20.58 12.99 5.54
N GLN A 190 19.50 13.16 6.27
CA GLN A 190 18.95 12.14 7.14
C GLN A 190 18.14 11.13 6.31
N ILE A 191 18.20 9.86 6.66
CA ILE A 191 17.38 8.82 6.05
C ILE A 191 15.96 8.97 6.58
N CYS A 192 14.99 9.04 5.67
CA CYS A 192 13.59 9.18 6.02
C CYS A 192 12.75 8.20 5.18
N THR A 193 11.94 7.36 5.85
CA THR A 193 11.18 6.31 5.18
C THR A 193 9.80 6.79 4.76
N PHE A 194 9.32 6.24 3.64
CA PHE A 194 7.92 6.39 3.24
C PHE A 194 7.02 5.53 4.15
N SER A 195 5.72 5.78 4.08
CA SER A 195 4.70 4.96 4.71
C SER A 195 4.67 3.51 4.17
N ARG A 196 3.65 2.74 4.52
CA ARG A 196 3.41 1.40 3.97
C ARG A 196 3.43 1.41 2.44
N GLY A 197 3.98 0.36 1.83
CA GLY A 197 4.15 0.31 0.38
C GLY A 197 5.29 1.19 -0.14
N GLY A 198 6.23 1.61 0.71
CA GLY A 198 7.27 2.58 0.38
C GLY A 198 8.14 2.20 -0.81
N SER A 199 8.38 0.91 -1.08
CA SER A 199 9.09 0.50 -2.30
C SER A 199 8.24 0.70 -3.56
N ASP A 200 6.89 0.56 -3.46
CA ASP A 200 5.98 0.88 -4.55
C ASP A 200 5.96 2.38 -4.82
N ILE A 201 5.98 3.18 -3.74
CA ILE A 201 6.10 4.64 -3.81
C ILE A 201 7.41 5.02 -4.52
N THR A 202 8.55 4.41 -4.14
CA THR A 202 9.83 4.67 -4.78
C THR A 202 9.80 4.33 -6.28
N GLY A 203 9.25 3.15 -6.65
CA GLY A 203 9.09 2.77 -8.06
C GLY A 203 8.27 3.78 -8.85
N SER A 204 7.18 4.26 -8.27
CA SER A 204 6.30 5.27 -8.84
C SER A 204 7.00 6.64 -9.00
N ILE A 205 7.80 7.05 -8.00
CA ILE A 205 8.61 8.28 -8.03
C ILE A 205 9.66 8.20 -9.15
N ILE A 206 10.43 7.11 -9.21
CA ILE A 206 11.44 6.92 -10.26
C ILE A 206 10.76 6.90 -11.63
N ALA A 207 9.64 6.17 -11.80
CA ALA A 207 8.92 6.11 -13.06
C ALA A 207 8.46 7.50 -13.54
N ALA A 208 7.91 8.31 -12.63
CA ALA A 208 7.51 9.67 -12.95
C ALA A 208 8.73 10.58 -13.28
N GLY A 209 9.81 10.45 -12.52
CA GLY A 209 11.01 11.30 -12.69
C GLY A 209 11.76 11.01 -13.98
N VAL A 210 11.95 9.74 -14.35
CA VAL A 210 12.59 9.37 -15.62
C VAL A 210 11.64 9.41 -16.82
N LYS A 211 10.35 9.78 -16.61
CA LYS A 211 9.31 9.79 -17.64
C LYS A 211 9.20 8.45 -18.36
N ALA A 212 9.11 7.38 -17.58
CA ALA A 212 9.07 6.02 -18.08
C ALA A 212 7.85 5.77 -18.99
N ASP A 213 8.00 4.92 -20.00
CA ASP A 213 6.88 4.47 -20.84
C ASP A 213 5.95 3.51 -20.09
N LEU A 214 6.50 2.79 -19.10
CA LEU A 214 5.78 1.83 -18.27
C LEU A 214 6.45 1.65 -16.91
N TYR A 215 5.65 1.55 -15.86
CA TYR A 215 6.06 1.08 -14.55
C TYR A 215 5.54 -0.35 -14.33
N GLU A 216 6.43 -1.34 -14.22
CA GLU A 216 6.09 -2.74 -13.92
C GLU A 216 6.31 -3.02 -12.43
N ASN A 217 5.24 -3.34 -11.70
CA ASN A 217 5.32 -3.74 -10.29
C ASN A 217 5.19 -5.25 -10.19
N PHE A 218 6.31 -5.92 -9.91
CA PHE A 218 6.37 -7.38 -9.74
C PHE A 218 6.13 -7.76 -8.28
N THR A 219 5.15 -8.65 -8.10
CA THR A 219 4.72 -9.22 -6.82
C THR A 219 4.54 -10.74 -6.93
N ASP A 220 3.79 -11.36 -6.03
CA ASP A 220 3.53 -12.80 -5.99
C ASP A 220 2.13 -13.21 -6.49
N VAL A 221 1.37 -12.27 -7.06
CA VAL A 221 0.05 -12.53 -7.66
C VAL A 221 0.03 -12.18 -9.14
N ASP A 222 -0.78 -12.88 -9.93
CA ASP A 222 -0.87 -12.70 -11.40
C ASP A 222 -1.51 -11.38 -11.83
N GLY A 223 -2.04 -10.61 -10.91
CA GLY A 223 -2.70 -9.35 -11.14
C GLY A 223 -3.73 -9.06 -10.04
N ILE A 224 -4.68 -8.22 -10.35
CA ILE A 224 -5.78 -7.86 -9.47
C ILE A 224 -7.03 -8.62 -9.90
N PHE A 225 -7.78 -9.12 -8.90
CA PHE A 225 -9.00 -9.87 -9.13
C PHE A 225 -10.22 -9.04 -8.74
N ALA A 226 -11.37 -9.33 -9.33
CA ALA A 226 -12.62 -8.62 -9.08
C ALA A 226 -13.17 -8.78 -7.65
N ALA A 227 -12.67 -9.75 -6.90
CA ALA A 227 -12.89 -9.92 -5.46
C ALA A 227 -11.73 -10.68 -4.83
N HIS A 228 -11.67 -10.68 -3.48
CA HIS A 228 -10.59 -11.34 -2.75
C HIS A 228 -10.63 -12.88 -2.95
N PRO A 229 -9.52 -13.52 -3.41
CA PRO A 229 -9.49 -14.96 -3.69
C PRO A 229 -9.78 -15.87 -2.47
N GLY A 230 -9.57 -15.37 -1.26
CA GLY A 230 -9.94 -16.07 -0.02
C GLY A 230 -11.44 -16.08 0.29
N ILE A 231 -12.25 -15.30 -0.46
CA ILE A 231 -13.71 -15.22 -0.30
C ILE A 231 -14.42 -15.83 -1.51
N ILE A 232 -13.95 -15.50 -2.71
CA ILE A 232 -14.46 -16.03 -3.98
C ILE A 232 -13.43 -17.01 -4.55
N HIS A 233 -13.89 -18.21 -4.89
CA HIS A 233 -13.01 -19.18 -5.55
C HIS A 233 -12.82 -18.79 -7.03
N LEU A 234 -11.57 -18.68 -7.48
CA LEU A 234 -11.20 -18.29 -8.85
C LEU A 234 -11.94 -17.02 -9.35
N PRO A 235 -11.82 -15.89 -8.66
CA PRO A 235 -12.49 -14.67 -9.09
C PRO A 235 -11.96 -14.20 -10.45
N HIS A 236 -12.78 -13.45 -11.20
CA HIS A 236 -12.38 -12.85 -12.47
C HIS A 236 -11.11 -12.02 -12.29
N SER A 237 -10.12 -12.23 -13.16
CA SER A 237 -8.95 -11.35 -13.27
C SER A 237 -9.36 -10.04 -13.95
N ILE A 238 -8.91 -8.93 -13.41
CA ILE A 238 -9.16 -7.61 -13.97
C ILE A 238 -8.00 -7.27 -14.92
N PRO A 239 -8.22 -7.19 -16.25
CA PRO A 239 -7.15 -6.89 -17.19
C PRO A 239 -6.70 -5.43 -17.12
N GLU A 240 -7.63 -4.51 -16.83
CA GLU A 240 -7.38 -3.08 -16.82
C GLU A 240 -8.22 -2.36 -15.77
N LEU A 241 -7.60 -1.43 -15.04
CA LEU A 241 -8.20 -0.53 -14.06
C LEU A 241 -7.79 0.91 -14.35
N THR A 242 -8.63 1.88 -14.02
CA THR A 242 -8.15 3.26 -13.92
C THR A 242 -7.45 3.49 -12.58
N TYR A 243 -6.62 4.54 -12.50
CA TYR A 243 -6.00 4.98 -11.24
C TYR A 243 -7.04 5.30 -10.16
N ARG A 244 -8.22 5.79 -10.55
CA ARG A 244 -9.30 6.09 -9.61
C ARG A 244 -9.92 4.82 -9.07
N GLU A 245 -10.24 3.86 -9.92
CA GLU A 245 -10.76 2.55 -9.51
C GLU A 245 -9.77 1.80 -8.60
N MET A 246 -8.49 1.79 -8.98
CA MET A 246 -7.46 1.16 -8.15
C MET A 246 -7.38 1.79 -6.76
N ARG A 247 -7.49 3.11 -6.66
CA ARG A 247 -7.48 3.82 -5.37
C ARG A 247 -8.68 3.45 -4.50
N GLU A 248 -9.89 3.39 -5.09
CA GLU A 248 -11.11 2.98 -4.39
C GLU A 248 -10.98 1.53 -3.87
N LEU A 249 -10.49 0.60 -4.71
CA LEU A 249 -10.26 -0.79 -4.32
C LEU A 249 -9.19 -0.92 -3.22
N ALA A 250 -8.08 -0.18 -3.34
CA ALA A 250 -7.01 -0.19 -2.34
C ALA A 250 -7.51 0.33 -0.98
N TYR A 251 -8.30 1.40 -0.99
CA TYR A 251 -8.95 1.94 0.21
C TYR A 251 -9.88 0.91 0.87
N ALA A 252 -10.64 0.18 0.06
CA ALA A 252 -11.61 -0.82 0.51
C ALA A 252 -10.99 -2.18 0.91
N GLY A 253 -9.66 -2.29 1.00
CA GLY A 253 -8.97 -3.47 1.52
C GLY A 253 -8.19 -4.31 0.50
N PHE A 254 -8.11 -3.90 -0.78
CA PHE A 254 -7.21 -4.55 -1.73
C PHE A 254 -5.75 -4.20 -1.40
N SER A 255 -4.98 -5.18 -0.97
CA SER A 255 -3.63 -4.99 -0.43
C SER A 255 -2.50 -5.15 -1.46
N VAL A 256 -2.81 -5.31 -2.75
CA VAL A 256 -1.80 -5.57 -3.79
C VAL A 256 -0.93 -4.35 -4.06
N LEU A 257 -1.52 -3.15 -4.00
CA LEU A 257 -0.82 -1.88 -4.19
C LEU A 257 -1.41 -0.83 -3.25
N HIS A 258 -0.54 -0.12 -2.53
CA HIS A 258 -0.96 0.93 -1.60
C HIS A 258 -1.39 2.18 -2.38
N ASP A 259 -2.45 2.86 -1.92
CA ASP A 259 -3.03 4.01 -2.61
C ASP A 259 -2.04 5.19 -2.76
N GLU A 260 -1.20 5.45 -1.75
CA GLU A 260 -0.15 6.47 -1.82
C GLU A 260 0.88 6.21 -2.93
N ALA A 261 1.12 4.93 -3.25
CA ALA A 261 2.06 4.56 -4.31
C ALA A 261 1.57 4.94 -5.72
N LEU A 262 0.27 5.16 -5.89
CA LEU A 262 -0.30 5.54 -7.18
C LEU A 262 -0.03 6.99 -7.56
N LEU A 263 0.11 7.90 -6.57
CA LEU A 263 0.08 9.33 -6.79
C LEU A 263 1.20 9.87 -7.71
N PRO A 264 2.51 9.47 -7.55
CA PRO A 264 3.56 9.95 -8.44
C PRO A 264 3.35 9.49 -9.89
N ALA A 265 3.03 8.21 -10.12
CA ALA A 265 2.78 7.67 -11.46
C ALA A 265 1.53 8.31 -12.10
N TYR A 266 0.45 8.52 -11.34
CA TYR A 266 -0.74 9.23 -11.79
C TYR A 266 -0.42 10.65 -12.27
N ARG A 267 0.32 11.43 -11.46
CA ARG A 267 0.74 12.80 -11.82
C ARG A 267 1.68 12.83 -13.01
N GLY A 268 2.58 11.86 -13.09
CA GLY A 268 3.48 11.67 -14.23
C GLY A 268 2.79 11.12 -15.50
N LYS A 269 1.51 10.70 -15.39
CA LYS A 269 0.75 10.03 -16.44
C LYS A 269 1.43 8.74 -16.95
N ILE A 270 2.12 8.03 -16.08
CA ILE A 270 2.83 6.80 -16.39
C ILE A 270 1.86 5.62 -16.26
N PRO A 271 1.65 4.79 -17.29
CA PRO A 271 0.91 3.55 -17.12
C PRO A 271 1.67 2.59 -16.21
N LEU A 272 0.91 1.82 -15.39
CA LEU A 272 1.46 0.86 -14.45
C LEU A 272 0.90 -0.52 -14.77
N VAL A 273 1.67 -1.59 -14.54
CA VAL A 273 1.19 -2.97 -14.62
C VAL A 273 1.63 -3.76 -13.40
N ILE A 274 0.68 -4.49 -12.80
CA ILE A 274 0.95 -5.46 -11.73
C ILE A 274 1.23 -6.81 -12.38
N LYS A 275 2.38 -7.42 -12.07
CA LYS A 275 2.83 -8.69 -12.64
C LYS A 275 3.32 -9.66 -11.56
N ASN A 276 3.32 -10.95 -11.91
CA ASN A 276 3.81 -11.99 -11.01
C ASN A 276 5.26 -12.37 -11.35
N THR A 277 6.15 -12.29 -10.36
CA THR A 277 7.54 -12.74 -10.50
C THR A 277 7.62 -14.25 -10.79
N ASN A 278 6.65 -15.02 -10.30
CA ASN A 278 6.60 -16.47 -10.51
C ASN A 278 5.92 -16.88 -11.82
N ASN A 279 5.22 -15.94 -12.49
CA ASN A 279 4.54 -16.14 -13.77
C ASN A 279 4.72 -14.87 -14.65
N PRO A 280 5.95 -14.54 -15.06
CA PRO A 280 6.26 -13.24 -15.70
C PRO A 280 5.63 -13.07 -17.08
N ASP A 281 5.24 -14.17 -17.74
CA ASP A 281 4.59 -14.13 -19.06
C ASP A 281 3.09 -13.77 -18.97
N HIS A 282 2.48 -13.91 -17.79
CA HIS A 282 1.10 -13.47 -17.59
C HIS A 282 1.00 -11.95 -17.82
N PRO A 283 -0.01 -11.46 -18.55
CA PRO A 283 -0.14 -10.02 -18.88
C PRO A 283 -0.28 -9.14 -17.63
N GLY A 284 -0.83 -9.67 -16.54
CA GLY A 284 -1.08 -8.91 -15.32
C GLY A 284 -2.31 -8.02 -15.40
N THR A 285 -2.40 -7.04 -14.51
CA THR A 285 -3.43 -5.98 -14.51
C THR A 285 -2.78 -4.64 -14.84
N ARG A 286 -3.27 -3.97 -15.87
CA ARG A 286 -2.82 -2.63 -16.26
C ARG A 286 -3.60 -1.57 -15.48
N ILE A 287 -2.89 -0.55 -14.98
CA ILE A 287 -3.48 0.62 -14.35
C ILE A 287 -3.22 1.82 -15.27
N VAL A 288 -4.29 2.44 -15.75
CA VAL A 288 -4.27 3.46 -16.80
C VAL A 288 -5.00 4.73 -16.37
N LEU A 289 -4.82 5.81 -17.12
CA LEU A 289 -5.55 7.07 -16.87
C LEU A 289 -7.02 7.00 -17.30
N LYS A 290 -7.29 6.20 -18.33
CA LYS A 290 -8.63 6.03 -18.91
C LYS A 290 -8.73 4.63 -19.52
N HIS A 291 -9.88 3.98 -19.35
CA HIS A 291 -10.15 2.67 -19.95
C HIS A 291 -10.02 2.67 -21.48
N SER A 292 -9.51 1.54 -21.98
CA SER A 292 -9.44 1.25 -23.40
C SER A 292 -10.72 0.62 -23.95
N SER A 293 -11.55 -0.03 -23.10
CA SER A 293 -12.80 -0.71 -23.48
C SER A 293 -13.98 -0.32 -22.56
N ASP A 294 -15.22 -0.63 -22.99
CA ASP A 294 -16.48 -0.26 -22.31
C ASP A 294 -17.24 -1.46 -21.71
N GLU A 295 -16.54 -2.55 -21.37
CA GLU A 295 -17.15 -3.86 -21.21
C GLU A 295 -17.94 -4.05 -19.91
N PHE A 296 -17.51 -3.52 -18.76
CA PHE A 296 -18.16 -3.77 -17.47
C PHE A 296 -18.42 -2.48 -16.67
N PRO A 297 -19.64 -2.31 -16.11
CA PRO A 297 -19.93 -1.16 -15.24
C PRO A 297 -19.23 -1.27 -13.88
N VAL A 298 -19.02 -2.50 -13.37
CA VAL A 298 -18.35 -2.82 -12.11
C VAL A 298 -17.08 -3.58 -12.43
N VAL A 299 -15.94 -3.12 -11.91
CA VAL A 299 -14.64 -3.77 -12.11
C VAL A 299 -14.22 -4.61 -10.91
N GLY A 300 -14.69 -4.28 -9.71
CA GLY A 300 -14.33 -5.02 -8.51
C GLY A 300 -15.23 -4.75 -7.31
N ILE A 301 -15.19 -5.69 -6.37
CA ILE A 301 -15.91 -5.66 -5.10
C ILE A 301 -14.89 -5.93 -4.01
N ALA A 302 -14.75 -4.96 -3.10
CA ALA A 302 -13.85 -5.01 -1.97
C ALA A 302 -14.64 -4.95 -0.66
N GLY A 303 -14.09 -5.49 0.40
CA GLY A 303 -14.64 -5.34 1.74
C GLY A 303 -13.53 -5.31 2.77
N ASP A 304 -13.74 -4.50 3.80
CA ASP A 304 -12.84 -4.40 4.93
C ASP A 304 -13.65 -4.27 6.23
N SER A 305 -13.16 -4.89 7.29
CA SER A 305 -13.77 -4.87 8.62
C SER A 305 -12.99 -3.98 9.59
N GLY A 306 -13.50 -3.87 10.81
CA GLY A 306 -12.86 -3.07 11.85
C GLY A 306 -13.26 -1.62 11.81
N PHE A 307 -14.52 -1.38 11.47
CA PHE A 307 -15.15 -0.07 11.54
C PHE A 307 -16.14 0.02 12.70
N VAL A 308 -16.40 1.25 13.10
CA VAL A 308 -17.44 1.63 14.04
C VAL A 308 -18.18 2.82 13.48
N SER A 309 -19.43 3.01 13.89
CA SER A 309 -20.24 4.18 13.58
C SER A 309 -20.55 4.96 14.84
N ILE A 310 -20.31 6.26 14.84
CA ILE A 310 -20.85 7.19 15.81
C ILE A 310 -22.13 7.74 15.23
N ASN A 311 -23.27 7.29 15.75
CA ASN A 311 -24.60 7.72 15.33
C ASN A 311 -25.10 8.80 16.26
N MET A 312 -25.60 9.91 15.72
CA MET A 312 -26.15 11.01 16.53
C MET A 312 -27.40 11.60 15.89
N SER A 313 -28.30 12.09 16.73
CA SER A 313 -29.48 12.81 16.28
C SER A 313 -29.64 14.15 17.02
N LYS A 314 -30.14 15.14 16.29
CA LYS A 314 -30.47 16.45 16.80
C LYS A 314 -31.64 17.04 16.03
N TYR A 315 -32.73 17.37 16.70
CA TYR A 315 -33.89 17.99 16.06
C TYR A 315 -33.51 19.35 15.43
N LEU A 316 -33.91 19.54 14.17
CA LEU A 316 -33.53 20.69 13.34
C LEU A 316 -32.01 20.83 13.08
N MET A 317 -31.27 19.71 13.10
CA MET A 317 -29.81 19.69 12.82
C MET A 317 -29.45 20.40 11.50
N ASN A 318 -30.26 20.22 10.47
CA ASN A 318 -30.06 20.81 9.14
C ASN A 318 -30.22 22.37 9.13
N ARG A 319 -30.80 22.94 10.17
CA ARG A 319 -30.96 24.40 10.35
C ARG A 319 -29.80 25.02 11.13
N GLU A 320 -28.99 24.23 11.81
CA GLU A 320 -27.89 24.71 12.62
C GLU A 320 -26.63 24.92 11.79
N ILE A 321 -26.28 26.21 11.61
CA ILE A 321 -25.07 26.57 10.86
C ILE A 321 -23.83 26.11 11.65
N GLY A 322 -23.01 25.30 10.99
CA GLY A 322 -21.73 24.82 11.55
C GLY A 322 -21.84 23.60 12.46
N PHE A 323 -22.98 22.88 12.49
CA PHE A 323 -23.14 21.67 13.28
C PHE A 323 -22.03 20.63 12.92
N GLY A 324 -21.87 20.29 11.65
CA GLY A 324 -20.81 19.34 11.21
C GLY A 324 -19.40 19.78 11.61
N ARG A 325 -19.12 21.09 11.60
CA ARG A 325 -17.82 21.61 12.08
C ARG A 325 -17.62 21.35 13.58
N LYS A 326 -18.66 21.53 14.40
CA LYS A 326 -18.56 21.23 15.85
C LYS A 326 -18.24 19.76 16.09
N VAL A 327 -18.91 18.88 15.36
CA VAL A 327 -18.69 17.43 15.47
C VAL A 327 -17.28 17.05 15.01
N LEU A 328 -16.83 17.54 13.87
CA LEU A 328 -15.47 17.27 13.36
C LEU A 328 -14.38 17.86 14.26
N GLN A 329 -14.65 19.03 14.90
CA GLN A 329 -13.72 19.60 15.87
C GLN A 329 -13.52 18.70 17.10
N ILE A 330 -14.57 18.01 17.56
CA ILE A 330 -14.46 17.05 18.67
C ILE A 330 -13.51 15.89 18.28
N LEU A 331 -13.61 15.38 17.05
CA LEU A 331 -12.72 14.31 16.57
C LEU A 331 -11.28 14.82 16.41
N GLU A 332 -11.10 16.03 15.84
CA GLU A 332 -9.79 16.66 15.69
C GLU A 332 -9.10 16.86 17.04
N ASP A 333 -9.81 17.40 18.04
CA ASP A 333 -9.29 17.62 19.41
C ASP A 333 -8.81 16.29 20.07
N LEU A 334 -9.40 15.16 19.68
CA LEU A 334 -9.06 13.82 20.17
C LEU A 334 -8.06 13.08 19.27
N ASN A 335 -7.59 13.75 18.21
CA ASN A 335 -6.71 13.16 17.18
C ASN A 335 -7.28 11.85 16.63
N ILE A 336 -8.50 11.93 16.09
CA ILE A 336 -9.25 10.81 15.48
C ILE A 336 -9.58 11.16 14.04
N GLY A 337 -9.14 10.31 13.11
CA GLY A 337 -9.52 10.38 11.71
C GLY A 337 -10.96 9.87 11.49
N TRP A 338 -11.59 10.26 10.41
CA TRP A 338 -12.88 9.74 9.99
C TRP A 338 -12.84 9.30 8.52
N GLU A 339 -13.68 8.34 8.17
CA GLU A 339 -13.72 7.74 6.83
C GLU A 339 -14.91 8.25 6.02
N HIS A 340 -16.12 8.21 6.59
CA HIS A 340 -17.36 8.63 5.94
C HIS A 340 -18.28 9.34 6.92
N MET A 341 -19.08 10.27 6.41
CA MET A 341 -20.00 11.07 7.21
C MET A 341 -21.35 11.26 6.49
N PRO A 342 -22.17 10.22 6.38
CA PRO A 342 -23.52 10.34 5.85
C PRO A 342 -24.40 11.16 6.80
N THR A 343 -25.26 12.00 6.20
CA THR A 343 -26.16 12.89 6.93
C THR A 343 -27.59 12.72 6.45
N GLY A 344 -28.53 12.65 7.40
CA GLY A 344 -29.94 12.85 7.18
C GLY A 344 -30.37 14.30 7.43
N ILE A 345 -31.64 14.50 7.75
CA ILE A 345 -32.19 15.83 8.09
C ILE A 345 -31.86 16.16 9.54
N ASP A 346 -32.11 15.22 10.45
CA ASP A 346 -31.96 15.35 11.91
C ASP A 346 -30.99 14.32 12.49
N ASP A 347 -30.27 13.59 11.67
CA ASP A 347 -29.29 12.58 12.05
C ASP A 347 -27.99 12.68 11.25
N LEU A 348 -26.90 12.28 11.87
CA LEU A 348 -25.59 12.23 11.28
C LEU A 348 -24.85 11.00 11.82
N SER A 349 -24.21 10.25 10.95
CA SER A 349 -23.34 9.15 11.32
C SER A 349 -21.89 9.45 10.89
N ILE A 350 -20.93 9.04 11.69
CA ILE A 350 -19.51 9.10 11.33
C ILE A 350 -18.92 7.70 11.42
N ILE A 351 -18.41 7.23 10.29
CA ILE A 351 -17.68 5.96 10.21
C ILE A 351 -16.21 6.21 10.42
N LEU A 352 -15.59 5.43 11.28
CA LEU A 352 -14.16 5.50 11.54
C LEU A 352 -13.56 4.12 11.88
N ARG A 353 -12.25 4.02 11.89
CA ARG A 353 -11.55 2.78 12.23
C ARG A 353 -11.63 2.50 13.73
N SER A 354 -12.06 1.29 14.10
CA SER A 354 -12.17 0.87 15.50
C SER A 354 -10.84 0.98 16.27
N ARG A 355 -9.71 0.80 15.58
CA ARG A 355 -8.35 0.93 16.19
C ARG A 355 -8.03 2.33 16.72
N GLU A 356 -8.72 3.36 16.27
CA GLU A 356 -8.53 4.74 16.71
C GLU A 356 -9.28 5.06 18.00
N LEU A 357 -10.24 4.20 18.33
CA LEU A 357 -11.04 4.32 19.56
C LEU A 357 -10.49 3.45 20.68
N THR A 358 -10.42 4.06 21.85
CA THR A 358 -10.27 3.35 23.12
C THR A 358 -11.53 3.61 23.95
N PRO A 359 -11.88 2.78 24.93
CA PRO A 359 -13.06 3.01 25.78
C PRO A 359 -13.10 4.44 26.38
N ILE A 360 -11.94 4.98 26.75
CA ILE A 360 -11.83 6.36 27.25
C ILE A 360 -12.18 7.38 26.18
N LYS A 361 -11.71 7.20 24.94
CA LYS A 361 -12.05 8.10 23.83
C LYS A 361 -13.54 8.01 23.46
N GLU A 362 -14.12 6.82 23.49
CA GLU A 362 -15.55 6.61 23.23
C GLU A 362 -16.43 7.40 24.23
N GLU A 363 -16.16 7.23 25.51
CA GLU A 363 -16.86 7.97 26.57
C GLU A 363 -16.70 9.50 26.40
N GLU A 364 -15.49 9.94 26.10
CA GLU A 364 -15.20 11.37 25.90
C GLU A 364 -15.89 11.94 24.67
N ILE A 365 -15.95 11.20 23.56
CA ILE A 365 -16.68 11.61 22.35
C ILE A 365 -18.16 11.80 22.67
N LEU A 366 -18.81 10.79 23.26
CA LEU A 366 -20.24 10.86 23.60
C LEU A 366 -20.52 12.03 24.53
N ARG A 367 -19.68 12.25 25.53
CA ARG A 367 -19.79 13.39 26.45
C ARG A 367 -19.69 14.74 25.73
N GLN A 368 -18.68 14.89 24.83
CA GLN A 368 -18.47 16.13 24.09
C GLN A 368 -19.56 16.39 23.04
N LEU A 369 -20.10 15.37 22.40
CA LEU A 369 -21.23 15.50 21.48
C LEU A 369 -22.45 16.10 22.20
N VAL A 370 -22.78 15.63 23.40
CA VAL A 370 -23.87 16.19 24.20
C VAL A 370 -23.55 17.61 24.66
N GLN A 371 -22.33 17.86 25.15
CA GLN A 371 -21.99 19.15 25.76
C GLN A 371 -21.69 20.27 24.76
N LYS A 372 -20.97 19.97 23.66
CA LYS A 372 -20.51 20.98 22.70
C LYS A 372 -21.38 21.06 21.44
N ALA A 373 -21.84 19.90 20.94
CA ALA A 373 -22.70 19.85 19.76
C ALA A 373 -24.20 19.87 20.12
N GLU A 374 -24.52 19.65 21.41
CA GLU A 374 -25.90 19.68 21.94
C GLU A 374 -26.81 18.69 21.21
N VAL A 375 -26.30 17.45 20.96
CA VAL A 375 -27.07 16.38 20.33
C VAL A 375 -28.12 15.84 21.32
N ASP A 376 -29.28 15.45 20.78
CA ASP A 376 -30.37 14.88 21.59
C ASP A 376 -30.05 13.41 21.97
N HIS A 377 -29.38 12.68 21.07
CA HIS A 377 -28.93 11.32 21.30
C HIS A 377 -27.61 11.05 20.55
N ALA A 378 -26.74 10.23 21.16
CA ALA A 378 -25.53 9.73 20.53
C ALA A 378 -25.21 8.33 21.03
N GLU A 379 -24.80 7.45 20.13
CA GLU A 379 -24.36 6.07 20.42
C GLU A 379 -23.24 5.66 19.52
N ILE A 380 -22.49 4.62 19.91
CA ILE A 380 -21.44 4.02 19.10
C ILE A 380 -21.81 2.57 18.78
N GLU A 381 -21.86 2.26 17.50
CA GLU A 381 -22.11 0.91 17.00
C GLU A 381 -20.80 0.28 16.54
N HIS A 382 -20.52 -0.93 17.01
CA HIS A 382 -19.29 -1.68 16.73
C HIS A 382 -19.49 -2.78 15.71
N ASP A 383 -18.38 -3.47 15.37
CA ASP A 383 -18.36 -4.66 14.52
C ASP A 383 -18.99 -4.43 13.14
N LEU A 384 -18.60 -3.35 12.51
CA LEU A 384 -19.02 -2.99 11.15
C LEU A 384 -17.97 -3.35 10.11
N SER A 385 -18.47 -3.65 8.90
CA SER A 385 -17.67 -3.81 7.69
C SER A 385 -18.18 -2.88 6.60
N ILE A 386 -17.23 -2.30 5.85
CA ILE A 386 -17.52 -1.54 4.63
C ILE A 386 -17.36 -2.47 3.44
N ILE A 387 -18.36 -2.53 2.56
CA ILE A 387 -18.31 -3.21 1.27
C ILE A 387 -18.40 -2.16 0.18
N MET A 388 -17.47 -2.19 -0.75
CA MET A 388 -17.43 -1.26 -1.87
C MET A 388 -17.58 -1.98 -3.21
N ILE A 389 -18.46 -1.47 -4.05
CA ILE A 389 -18.55 -1.78 -5.47
C ILE A 389 -17.85 -0.66 -6.22
N VAL A 390 -16.91 -1.00 -7.09
CA VAL A 390 -16.08 -0.02 -7.79
C VAL A 390 -16.19 -0.17 -9.29
N GLY A 391 -16.31 0.95 -10.01
CA GLY A 391 -16.30 1.02 -11.47
C GLY A 391 -16.63 2.42 -11.97
N GLU A 392 -15.76 3.06 -12.75
CA GLU A 392 -16.00 4.41 -13.32
C GLU A 392 -17.21 4.48 -14.24
N LYS A 393 -17.58 3.34 -14.84
CA LYS A 393 -18.68 3.26 -15.78
C LYS A 393 -20.05 3.12 -15.14
N MET A 394 -20.10 2.93 -13.81
CA MET A 394 -21.37 2.96 -13.07
C MET A 394 -22.14 4.25 -13.32
N LYS A 395 -21.44 5.37 -13.52
CA LYS A 395 -22.03 6.67 -13.83
C LYS A 395 -22.95 6.66 -15.06
N SER A 396 -22.63 5.87 -16.08
CA SER A 396 -23.40 5.76 -17.33
C SER A 396 -24.36 4.56 -17.36
N HIS A 397 -24.33 3.70 -16.32
CA HIS A 397 -25.14 2.48 -16.25
C HIS A 397 -26.29 2.61 -15.25
N ILE A 398 -27.50 2.64 -15.79
CA ILE A 398 -28.72 2.66 -14.98
C ILE A 398 -28.94 1.28 -14.32
N GLY A 399 -29.26 1.27 -13.03
CA GLY A 399 -29.68 0.06 -12.32
C GLY A 399 -28.57 -0.63 -11.50
N VAL A 400 -27.34 -0.15 -11.50
CA VAL A 400 -26.25 -0.75 -10.69
C VAL A 400 -26.64 -0.82 -9.21
N THR A 401 -27.13 0.26 -8.62
CA THR A 401 -27.60 0.29 -7.22
C THR A 401 -28.76 -0.67 -6.98
N ALA A 402 -29.72 -0.75 -7.92
CA ALA A 402 -30.84 -1.67 -7.82
C ALA A 402 -30.39 -3.13 -7.83
N THR A 403 -29.43 -3.49 -8.69
CA THR A 403 -28.82 -4.83 -8.73
C THR A 403 -28.12 -5.16 -7.42
N ALA A 404 -27.31 -4.22 -6.90
CA ALA A 404 -26.57 -4.39 -5.65
C ALA A 404 -27.51 -4.58 -4.44
N THR A 405 -28.50 -3.70 -4.28
CA THR A 405 -29.41 -3.76 -3.13
C THR A 405 -30.34 -4.98 -3.21
N ARG A 406 -30.75 -5.42 -4.41
CA ARG A 406 -31.48 -6.66 -4.59
C ARG A 406 -30.64 -7.85 -4.16
N ALA A 407 -29.40 -7.96 -4.60
CA ALA A 407 -28.50 -9.05 -4.25
C ALA A 407 -28.32 -9.16 -2.73
N LEU A 408 -28.13 -8.05 -2.03
CA LEU A 408 -28.00 -8.02 -0.58
C LEU A 408 -29.33 -8.45 0.08
N SER A 409 -30.47 -7.92 -0.37
CA SER A 409 -31.79 -8.23 0.19
C SER A 409 -32.17 -9.71 0.02
N GLU A 410 -31.95 -10.29 -1.16
CA GLU A 410 -32.23 -11.71 -1.45
C GLU A 410 -31.38 -12.65 -0.57
N ASN A 411 -30.20 -12.21 -0.18
CA ASN A 411 -29.30 -12.92 0.75
C ASN A 411 -29.55 -12.55 2.23
N LYS A 412 -30.61 -11.81 2.55
CA LYS A 412 -31.01 -11.40 3.91
C LYS A 412 -29.92 -10.57 4.62
N ILE A 413 -29.18 -9.78 3.88
CA ILE A 413 -28.15 -8.89 4.41
C ILE A 413 -28.76 -7.50 4.60
N ASN A 414 -28.74 -7.01 5.84
CA ASN A 414 -29.22 -5.68 6.15
C ASN A 414 -28.16 -4.63 5.78
N ILE A 415 -28.60 -3.61 5.07
CA ILE A 415 -27.78 -2.43 4.77
C ILE A 415 -28.02 -1.41 5.88
N GLN A 416 -27.03 -1.23 6.74
CA GLN A 416 -27.11 -0.22 7.80
C GLN A 416 -26.93 1.18 7.25
N MET A 417 -26.06 1.30 6.24
CA MET A 417 -25.76 2.58 5.61
C MET A 417 -25.36 2.34 4.16
N MET A 418 -25.66 3.31 3.30
CA MET A 418 -25.23 3.36 1.92
C MET A 418 -24.76 4.76 1.56
N SER A 419 -23.65 4.85 0.84
CA SER A 419 -23.15 6.12 0.31
C SER A 419 -22.66 5.95 -1.11
N GLN A 420 -23.02 6.93 -1.96
CA GLN A 420 -22.50 7.08 -3.31
C GLN A 420 -22.12 8.53 -3.50
N GLY A 421 -20.82 8.79 -3.70
CA GLY A 421 -20.32 10.14 -3.92
C GLY A 421 -20.67 10.70 -5.30
N SER A 422 -20.49 11.99 -5.48
CA SER A 422 -20.74 12.68 -6.77
C SER A 422 -19.83 12.22 -7.91
N SER A 423 -18.75 11.52 -7.60
CA SER A 423 -17.86 10.89 -8.59
C SER A 423 -18.47 9.67 -9.24
N GLU A 424 -19.42 8.99 -8.55
CA GLU A 424 -20.10 7.76 -8.96
C GLU A 424 -19.15 6.61 -9.34
N VAL A 425 -17.90 6.66 -8.88
CA VAL A 425 -16.88 5.61 -9.13
C VAL A 425 -17.04 4.43 -8.18
N SER A 426 -17.62 4.67 -7.00
CA SER A 426 -17.86 3.64 -6.00
C SER A 426 -19.22 3.80 -5.35
N ILE A 427 -19.79 2.67 -4.92
CA ILE A 427 -20.92 2.59 -4.01
C ILE A 427 -20.46 1.85 -2.77
N MET A 428 -20.64 2.46 -1.62
CA MET A 428 -20.31 1.90 -0.34
C MET A 428 -21.55 1.42 0.41
N PHE A 429 -21.48 0.24 0.99
CA PHE A 429 -22.45 -0.32 1.91
C PHE A 429 -21.78 -0.61 3.25
N VAL A 430 -22.45 -0.28 4.35
CA VAL A 430 -22.06 -0.72 5.68
C VAL A 430 -22.97 -1.84 6.12
N VAL A 431 -22.37 -2.93 6.55
CA VAL A 431 -23.05 -4.13 7.03
C VAL A 431 -22.43 -4.61 8.34
N ASN A 432 -23.10 -5.50 9.06
CA ASN A 432 -22.48 -6.18 10.20
C ASN A 432 -21.28 -7.02 9.76
N LYS A 433 -20.24 -7.05 10.55
CA LYS A 433 -18.97 -7.75 10.28
C LYS A 433 -19.14 -9.24 9.96
N ASP A 434 -20.07 -9.91 10.62
CA ASP A 434 -20.38 -11.31 10.38
C ASP A 434 -21.01 -11.57 9.00
N GLN A 435 -21.60 -10.55 8.38
CA GLN A 435 -22.22 -10.61 7.07
C GLN A 435 -21.27 -10.22 5.92
N GLU A 436 -20.05 -9.74 6.19
CA GLU A 436 -19.10 -9.23 5.19
C GLU A 436 -18.87 -10.21 4.03
N LYS A 437 -18.48 -11.46 4.35
CA LYS A 437 -18.20 -12.47 3.32
C LYS A 437 -19.42 -12.84 2.50
N ALA A 438 -20.59 -12.91 3.13
CA ALA A 438 -21.84 -13.17 2.45
C ALA A 438 -22.23 -12.02 1.51
N ALA A 439 -22.02 -10.78 1.95
CA ALA A 439 -22.26 -9.58 1.15
C ALA A 439 -21.36 -9.54 -0.11
N ILE A 440 -20.05 -9.79 0.07
CA ILE A 440 -19.11 -9.86 -1.06
C ILE A 440 -19.53 -10.94 -2.06
N LYS A 441 -19.90 -12.14 -1.59
CA LYS A 441 -20.37 -13.25 -2.45
C LYS A 441 -21.64 -12.88 -3.23
N ALA A 442 -22.63 -12.33 -2.53
CA ALA A 442 -23.90 -11.93 -3.13
C ALA A 442 -23.70 -10.90 -4.23
N LEU A 443 -22.91 -9.86 -3.95
CA LEU A 443 -22.59 -8.81 -4.92
C LEU A 443 -21.76 -9.35 -6.08
N TYR A 444 -20.74 -10.16 -5.81
CA TYR A 444 -19.91 -10.77 -6.86
C TYR A 444 -20.76 -11.60 -7.83
N ASN A 445 -21.63 -12.46 -7.31
CA ASN A 445 -22.51 -13.28 -8.16
C ASN A 445 -23.47 -12.44 -9.00
N ALA A 446 -23.95 -11.33 -8.46
CA ALA A 446 -24.86 -10.43 -9.17
C ALA A 446 -24.20 -9.68 -10.33
N PHE A 447 -22.92 -9.34 -10.24
CA PHE A 447 -22.21 -8.55 -11.25
C PHE A 447 -21.32 -9.38 -12.18
N PHE A 448 -20.79 -10.51 -11.73
CA PHE A 448 -19.83 -11.34 -12.48
C PHE A 448 -20.36 -12.76 -12.80
N GLY A 449 -21.56 -13.12 -12.35
CA GLY A 449 -22.13 -14.45 -12.45
C GLY A 449 -21.65 -15.38 -11.33
N GLU A 450 -22.31 -16.54 -11.20
CA GLU A 450 -21.96 -17.51 -10.16
C GLU A 450 -20.51 -17.98 -10.30
N SER A 451 -19.76 -17.92 -9.22
CA SER A 451 -18.47 -18.57 -9.15
C SER A 451 -18.68 -20.07 -9.38
N LYS A 452 -18.04 -20.64 -10.39
CA LYS A 452 -18.13 -22.09 -10.65
C LYS A 452 -17.63 -22.82 -9.42
N GLU A 453 -18.54 -23.43 -8.68
CA GLU A 453 -18.17 -24.44 -7.68
C GLU A 453 -17.58 -25.64 -8.44
N VAL A 454 -16.33 -25.96 -8.13
CA VAL A 454 -15.66 -27.20 -8.58
C VAL A 454 -15.77 -28.22 -7.46
#